data_939323b18d8ab60cb5660c2ffddd308b
#
_entry.id   939323b18d8ab60cb5660c2ffddd308b
#
_cell.length_a   1.000
_cell.length_b   1.000
_cell.length_c   1.000
_cell.angle_alpha   90.00
_cell.angle_beta   90.00
_cell.angle_gamma   90.00
#
_symmetry.space_group_name_H-M   'P 1'
#
loop_
_entity.id
_entity.type
_entity.pdbx_description
1 polymer ?
#
loop_
_entity_poly.entity_id
_entity_poly.type
_entity_poly.pdbx_seq_one_letter_code
_entity_poly.pdbx_strand_id
1 'polypeptide(L)'
;MTTPYAALSPALQDKLTHTIALLQRIANEFSPAVFANSLGAEDMVLTDLIAREQIGIDIFSLDTGRLPAETYALMQQTAETYPSKPVTVFFPRAESVEQYVNSQGINAFYGSIDARKACCRIRKLEPLARALAGKTAWVTGLRREQSTTRTDMQEQEWDAGNGLQKFNPLLAWSEKEVWAYIKALNVPYNALHDQHYPSIGCAPCTRAIAVGEDVRAGRWWWENPENKECGLHAKVSGLTPPK
;
A
#
# COMPACT_ATOMS: atom_id res chain seq x y z
N MET A 1 0.92 31.96 11.71
CA MET A 1 1.77 30.86 11.20
C MET A 1 1.10 30.33 9.94
N THR A 2 1.76 30.38 8.79
CA THR A 2 1.25 29.77 7.55
C THR A 2 1.20 28.25 7.76
N THR A 3 0.05 27.63 7.48
CA THR A 3 -0.07 26.16 7.54
C THR A 3 0.94 25.54 6.56
N PRO A 4 1.55 24.40 6.87
CA PRO A 4 2.49 23.73 5.97
C PRO A 4 1.88 23.40 4.60
N TYR A 5 0.54 23.43 4.51
CA TYR A 5 -0.25 23.12 3.33
C TYR A 5 -0.63 24.33 2.46
N ALA A 6 -0.15 25.52 2.78
CA ALA A 6 -0.52 26.76 2.06
C ALA A 6 -0.09 26.77 0.57
N ALA A 7 0.89 25.95 0.19
CA ALA A 7 1.34 25.80 -1.20
C ALA A 7 0.41 24.93 -2.06
N LEU A 8 -0.52 24.21 -1.46
CA LEU A 8 -1.46 23.33 -2.17
C LEU A 8 -2.66 24.14 -2.72
N SER A 9 -3.27 23.66 -3.80
CA SER A 9 -4.48 24.28 -4.33
C SER A 9 -5.64 24.20 -3.32
N PRO A 10 -6.61 25.16 -3.33
CA PRO A 10 -7.74 25.12 -2.42
C PRO A 10 -8.51 23.78 -2.46
N ALA A 11 -8.78 23.25 -3.65
CA ALA A 11 -9.46 21.96 -3.80
C ALA A 11 -8.70 20.78 -3.17
N LEU A 12 -7.37 20.81 -3.23
CA LEU A 12 -6.54 19.79 -2.56
C LEU A 12 -6.49 20.00 -1.04
N GLN A 13 -6.54 21.25 -0.57
CA GLN A 13 -6.62 21.55 0.86
C GLN A 13 -7.93 21.04 1.47
N ASP A 14 -9.06 21.12 0.75
CA ASP A 14 -10.34 20.58 1.20
C ASP A 14 -10.27 19.03 1.33
N LYS A 15 -9.75 18.34 0.32
CA LYS A 15 -9.53 16.89 0.38
C LYS A 15 -8.56 16.49 1.49
N LEU A 16 -7.51 17.25 1.68
CA LEU A 16 -6.54 17.05 2.75
C LEU A 16 -7.19 17.17 4.13
N THR A 17 -8.00 18.21 4.34
CA THR A 17 -8.75 18.40 5.59
C THR A 17 -9.65 17.20 5.88
N HIS A 18 -10.38 16.71 4.87
CA HIS A 18 -11.19 15.51 4.99
C HIS A 18 -10.33 14.27 5.33
N THR A 19 -9.21 14.09 4.64
CA THR A 19 -8.29 12.95 4.87
C THR A 19 -7.74 12.95 6.29
N ILE A 20 -7.30 14.11 6.80
CA ILE A 20 -6.80 14.25 8.17
C ILE A 20 -7.92 13.94 9.19
N ALA A 21 -9.12 14.51 9.00
CA ALA A 21 -10.25 14.24 9.86
C ALA A 21 -10.63 12.75 9.90
N LEU A 22 -10.59 12.08 8.75
CA LEU A 22 -10.84 10.64 8.68
C LEU A 22 -9.76 9.84 9.41
N LEU A 23 -8.49 10.15 9.23
CA LEU A 23 -7.38 9.48 9.92
C LEU A 23 -7.49 9.67 11.46
N GLN A 24 -7.83 10.88 11.92
CA GLN A 24 -8.08 11.15 13.34
C GLN A 24 -9.26 10.36 13.87
N ARG A 25 -10.36 10.28 13.11
CA ARG A 25 -11.52 9.44 13.46
C ARG A 25 -11.14 7.97 13.60
N ILE A 26 -10.35 7.44 12.64
CA ILE A 26 -9.88 6.05 12.69
C ILE A 26 -9.07 5.80 13.96
N ALA A 27 -8.14 6.69 14.30
CA ALA A 27 -7.33 6.57 15.51
C ALA A 27 -8.13 6.58 16.79
N ASN A 28 -9.22 7.36 16.84
CA ASN A 28 -10.04 7.53 18.03
C ASN A 28 -11.12 6.45 18.20
N GLU A 29 -11.78 6.08 17.10
CA GLU A 29 -12.96 5.21 17.14
C GLU A 29 -12.67 3.74 16.81
N PHE A 30 -11.56 3.47 16.09
CA PHE A 30 -11.21 2.14 15.61
C PHE A 30 -9.83 1.66 16.11
N SER A 31 -9.42 2.11 17.30
CA SER A 31 -8.16 1.66 17.91
C SER A 31 -8.28 0.23 18.45
N PRO A 32 -7.25 -0.59 18.31
CA PRO A 32 -5.96 -0.33 17.68
C PRO A 32 -6.03 -0.44 16.14
N ALA A 33 -5.79 0.68 15.46
CA ALA A 33 -5.73 0.75 14.00
C ALA A 33 -4.28 0.68 13.49
N VAL A 34 -4.10 0.21 12.25
CA VAL A 34 -2.79 0.08 11.63
C VAL A 34 -2.83 0.51 10.15
N PHE A 35 -1.77 1.13 9.66
CA PHE A 35 -1.61 1.50 8.26
C PHE A 35 -0.62 0.57 7.56
N ALA A 36 -1.06 -0.02 6.43
CA ALA A 36 -0.24 -0.88 5.58
C ALA A 36 0.51 -0.03 4.54
N ASN A 37 1.78 0.26 4.78
CA ASN A 37 2.62 1.05 3.90
C ASN A 37 3.40 0.16 2.94
N SER A 38 3.09 0.23 1.64
CA SER A 38 3.84 -0.45 0.58
C SER A 38 5.03 0.34 0.05
N LEU A 39 5.28 1.56 0.58
CA LEU A 39 6.26 2.53 0.10
C LEU A 39 5.95 3.04 -1.34
N GLY A 40 4.71 2.91 -1.78
CA GLY A 40 4.18 3.59 -2.97
C GLY A 40 3.90 5.07 -2.68
N ALA A 41 3.73 5.87 -3.74
CA ALA A 41 3.55 7.32 -3.61
C ALA A 41 2.39 7.70 -2.68
N GLU A 42 1.25 7.03 -2.81
CA GLU A 42 0.08 7.24 -1.97
C GLU A 42 0.34 6.92 -0.49
N ASP A 43 1.04 5.82 -0.25
CA ASP A 43 1.36 5.38 1.10
C ASP A 43 2.37 6.33 1.77
N MET A 44 3.25 6.96 0.99
CA MET A 44 4.15 7.98 1.52
C MET A 44 3.42 9.27 1.89
N VAL A 45 2.37 9.66 1.15
CA VAL A 45 1.48 10.77 1.56
C VAL A 45 0.81 10.46 2.90
N LEU A 46 0.25 9.26 3.07
CA LEU A 46 -0.37 8.87 4.35
C LEU A 46 0.65 8.79 5.48
N THR A 47 1.86 8.31 5.22
CA THR A 47 2.95 8.28 6.20
C THR A 47 3.28 9.69 6.69
N ASP A 48 3.45 10.63 5.77
CA ASP A 48 3.74 12.03 6.10
C ASP A 48 2.61 12.66 6.91
N LEU A 49 1.33 12.44 6.53
CA LEU A 49 0.17 12.93 7.26
C LEU A 49 0.09 12.35 8.68
N ILE A 50 0.24 11.04 8.83
CA ILE A 50 0.20 10.38 10.14
C ILE A 50 1.32 10.90 11.05
N ALA A 51 2.50 11.15 10.47
CA ALA A 51 3.65 11.66 11.24
C ALA A 51 3.49 13.15 11.59
N ARG A 52 3.14 14.02 10.63
CA ARG A 52 3.00 15.47 10.85
C ARG A 52 1.87 15.83 11.81
N GLU A 53 0.73 15.20 11.64
CA GLU A 53 -0.46 15.41 12.46
C GLU A 53 -0.45 14.57 13.75
N GLN A 54 0.63 13.83 14.01
CA GLN A 54 0.84 12.98 15.21
C GLN A 54 -0.32 12.01 15.46
N ILE A 55 -0.92 11.47 14.39
CA ILE A 55 -2.10 10.62 14.46
C ILE A 55 -1.73 9.26 15.08
N GLY A 56 -2.58 8.75 15.98
CA GLY A 56 -2.38 7.52 16.77
C GLY A 56 -2.60 6.23 15.96
N ILE A 57 -2.06 6.12 14.74
CA ILE A 57 -2.10 4.93 13.89
C ILE A 57 -0.68 4.38 13.76
N ASP A 58 -0.49 3.08 14.04
CA ASP A 58 0.78 2.40 13.82
C ASP A 58 0.99 2.15 12.33
N ILE A 59 2.26 2.13 11.89
CA ILE A 59 2.60 1.89 10.48
C ILE A 59 3.37 0.58 10.36
N PHE A 60 3.00 -0.26 9.40
CA PHE A 60 3.80 -1.43 9.05
C PHE A 60 4.06 -1.52 7.55
N SER A 61 5.11 -2.24 7.18
CA SER A 61 5.44 -2.61 5.81
C SER A 61 5.71 -4.11 5.70
N LEU A 62 5.51 -4.66 4.50
CA LEU A 62 5.80 -6.07 4.21
C LEU A 62 7.06 -6.16 3.37
N ASP A 63 8.14 -6.65 3.95
CA ASP A 63 9.31 -7.06 3.18
C ASP A 63 9.13 -8.49 2.68
N THR A 64 8.96 -8.64 1.39
CA THR A 64 8.80 -9.93 0.74
C THR A 64 10.11 -10.73 0.59
N GLY A 65 11.25 -10.11 0.92
CA GLY A 65 12.59 -10.59 0.62
C GLY A 65 12.94 -10.52 -0.89
N ARG A 66 12.14 -9.77 -1.67
CA ARG A 66 12.34 -9.57 -3.13
C ARG A 66 11.96 -8.15 -3.58
N LEU A 67 12.06 -7.17 -2.68
CA LEU A 67 11.83 -5.77 -3.01
C LEU A 67 12.99 -5.21 -3.85
N PRO A 68 12.75 -4.17 -4.67
CA PRO A 68 13.82 -3.41 -5.34
C PRO A 68 14.75 -2.73 -4.34
N ALA A 69 15.99 -2.48 -4.74
CA ALA A 69 16.97 -1.77 -3.91
C ALA A 69 16.49 -0.35 -3.54
N GLU A 70 15.80 0.32 -4.47
CA GLU A 70 15.22 1.65 -4.28
C GLU A 70 14.11 1.66 -3.21
N THR A 71 13.40 0.54 -3.06
CA THR A 71 12.40 0.39 -1.99
C THR A 71 13.07 0.26 -0.63
N TYR A 72 14.19 -0.47 -0.52
CA TYR A 72 14.97 -0.53 0.72
C TYR A 72 15.60 0.83 1.06
N ALA A 73 16.09 1.56 0.05
CA ALA A 73 16.62 2.92 0.25
C ALA A 73 15.53 3.87 0.78
N LEU A 74 14.32 3.81 0.22
CA LEU A 74 13.18 4.59 0.72
C LEU A 74 12.76 4.17 2.13
N MET A 75 12.80 2.88 2.46
CA MET A 75 12.49 2.40 3.82
C MET A 75 13.43 3.02 4.84
N GLN A 76 14.74 3.06 4.56
CA GLN A 76 15.73 3.72 5.40
C GLN A 76 15.47 5.24 5.49
N GLN A 77 15.24 5.90 4.36
CA GLN A 77 14.95 7.33 4.31
C GLN A 77 13.67 7.68 5.10
N THR A 78 12.66 6.81 5.03
CA THR A 78 11.40 6.99 5.80
C THR A 78 11.66 6.95 7.30
N ALA A 79 12.47 6.02 7.78
CA ALA A 79 12.84 5.93 9.19
C ALA A 79 13.62 7.17 9.68
N GLU A 80 14.50 7.71 8.84
CA GLU A 80 15.26 8.93 9.14
C GLU A 80 14.38 10.19 9.11
N THR A 81 13.42 10.26 8.18
CA THR A 81 12.55 11.43 8.01
C THR A 81 11.46 11.48 9.10
N TYR A 82 10.93 10.34 9.51
CA TYR A 82 9.81 10.23 10.46
C TYR A 82 10.15 9.42 11.71
N PRO A 83 11.17 9.82 12.51
CA PRO A 83 11.62 9.05 13.67
C PRO A 83 10.55 8.89 14.75
N SER A 84 9.55 9.78 14.80
CA SER A 84 8.41 9.70 15.72
C SER A 84 7.36 8.66 15.32
N LYS A 85 7.43 8.14 14.10
CA LYS A 85 6.48 7.15 13.54
C LYS A 85 7.25 5.99 12.89
N PRO A 86 7.86 5.11 13.69
CA PRO A 86 8.62 3.98 13.17
C PRO A 86 7.71 3.03 12.37
N VAL A 87 8.23 2.51 11.27
CA VAL A 87 7.57 1.51 10.45
C VAL A 87 7.98 0.13 10.92
N THR A 88 7.03 -0.67 11.39
CA THR A 88 7.28 -2.08 11.74
C THR A 88 7.34 -2.93 10.47
N VAL A 89 8.42 -3.66 10.26
CA VAL A 89 8.60 -4.49 9.06
C VAL A 89 8.26 -5.95 9.36
N PHE A 90 7.36 -6.52 8.57
CA PHE A 90 7.01 -7.93 8.65
C PHE A 90 7.64 -8.70 7.48
N PHE A 91 8.34 -9.77 7.80
CA PHE A 91 8.98 -10.67 6.84
C PHE A 91 8.18 -11.97 6.71
N PRO A 92 8.24 -12.68 5.58
CA PRO A 92 7.71 -14.04 5.48
C PRO A 92 8.47 -14.97 6.41
N ARG A 93 7.82 -16.03 6.87
CA ARG A 93 8.50 -17.07 7.67
C ARG A 93 9.56 -17.76 6.83
N ALA A 94 10.77 -17.89 7.37
CA ALA A 94 11.92 -18.47 6.67
C ALA A 94 11.59 -19.89 6.19
N GLU A 95 11.03 -20.73 7.05
CA GLU A 95 10.67 -22.11 6.76
C GLU A 95 9.69 -22.23 5.55
N SER A 96 8.70 -21.32 5.48
CA SER A 96 7.75 -21.30 4.38
C SER A 96 8.40 -20.90 3.05
N VAL A 97 9.34 -19.96 3.11
CA VAL A 97 10.10 -19.53 1.93
C VAL A 97 11.04 -20.64 1.45
N GLU A 98 11.77 -21.28 2.36
CA GLU A 98 12.67 -22.39 2.07
C GLU A 98 11.90 -23.56 1.44
N GLN A 99 10.79 -23.96 2.04
CA GLN A 99 9.96 -25.04 1.51
C GLN A 99 9.47 -24.72 0.09
N TYR A 100 8.99 -23.48 -0.15
CA TYR A 100 8.53 -23.06 -1.48
C TYR A 100 9.65 -23.08 -2.50
N VAL A 101 10.81 -22.48 -2.17
CA VAL A 101 11.95 -22.38 -3.08
C VAL A 101 12.53 -23.76 -3.40
N ASN A 102 12.69 -24.61 -2.39
CA ASN A 102 13.28 -25.94 -2.56
C ASN A 102 12.36 -26.90 -3.34
N SER A 103 11.02 -26.75 -3.20
CA SER A 103 10.07 -27.61 -3.90
C SER A 103 9.71 -27.14 -5.30
N GLN A 104 9.67 -25.85 -5.55
CA GLN A 104 9.17 -25.28 -6.82
C GLN A 104 10.18 -24.46 -7.58
N GLY A 105 11.26 -24.03 -6.92
CA GLY A 105 12.29 -23.17 -7.51
C GLY A 105 12.11 -21.69 -7.16
N ILE A 106 13.23 -20.96 -7.22
CA ILE A 106 13.29 -19.56 -6.79
C ILE A 106 12.43 -18.60 -7.64
N ASN A 107 12.18 -18.96 -8.90
CA ASN A 107 11.41 -18.16 -9.86
C ASN A 107 10.14 -18.89 -10.37
N ALA A 108 9.63 -19.85 -9.62
CA ALA A 108 8.45 -20.63 -9.97
C ALA A 108 7.21 -19.77 -10.32
N PHE A 109 7.11 -18.57 -9.76
CA PHE A 109 6.01 -17.63 -10.01
C PHE A 109 5.88 -17.17 -11.48
N TYR A 110 6.88 -17.39 -12.33
CA TYR A 110 6.77 -17.19 -13.77
C TYR A 110 6.06 -18.34 -14.49
N GLY A 111 6.05 -19.54 -13.89
CA GLY A 111 5.54 -20.75 -14.54
C GLY A 111 4.02 -20.84 -14.62
N SER A 112 3.31 -20.27 -13.67
CA SER A 112 1.84 -20.27 -13.67
C SER A 112 1.27 -19.22 -12.71
N ILE A 113 -0.03 -18.88 -12.92
CA ILE A 113 -0.79 -17.98 -12.02
C ILE A 113 -0.84 -18.58 -10.60
N ASP A 114 -1.03 -19.91 -10.48
CA ASP A 114 -1.11 -20.57 -9.19
C ASP A 114 0.23 -20.55 -8.44
N ALA A 115 1.34 -20.74 -9.12
CA ALA A 115 2.68 -20.61 -8.54
C ALA A 115 2.95 -19.17 -8.09
N ARG A 116 2.53 -18.17 -8.87
CA ARG A 116 2.59 -16.76 -8.46
C ARG A 116 1.72 -16.48 -7.24
N LYS A 117 0.48 -16.96 -7.23
CA LYS A 117 -0.43 -16.82 -6.08
C LYS A 117 0.14 -17.49 -4.82
N ALA A 118 0.75 -18.67 -4.96
CA ALA A 118 1.44 -19.36 -3.86
C ALA A 118 2.60 -18.54 -3.31
N CYS A 119 3.44 -17.97 -4.19
CA CYS A 119 4.51 -17.04 -3.78
C CYS A 119 3.95 -15.82 -3.04
N CYS A 120 2.90 -15.19 -3.56
CA CYS A 120 2.27 -14.03 -2.91
C CYS A 120 1.63 -14.41 -1.56
N ARG A 121 1.04 -15.58 -1.43
CA ARG A 121 0.47 -16.06 -0.17
C ARG A 121 1.52 -16.16 0.91
N ILE A 122 2.65 -16.79 0.60
CA ILE A 122 3.75 -16.97 1.55
C ILE A 122 4.42 -15.63 1.91
N ARG A 123 4.70 -14.80 0.88
CA ARG A 123 5.52 -13.61 1.06
C ARG A 123 4.75 -12.35 1.42
N LYS A 124 3.40 -12.36 1.28
CA LYS A 124 2.56 -11.17 1.54
C LYS A 124 1.36 -11.47 2.41
N LEU A 125 0.53 -12.49 2.08
CA LEU A 125 -0.74 -12.68 2.78
C LEU A 125 -0.52 -13.22 4.20
N GLU A 126 0.41 -14.13 4.40
CA GLU A 126 0.76 -14.62 5.74
C GLU A 126 1.34 -13.50 6.63
N PRO A 127 2.35 -12.71 6.20
CA PRO A 127 2.84 -11.58 6.97
C PRO A 127 1.77 -10.51 7.22
N LEU A 128 0.88 -10.24 6.24
CA LEU A 128 -0.26 -9.34 6.41
C LEU A 128 -1.18 -9.81 7.53
N ALA A 129 -1.56 -11.09 7.53
CA ALA A 129 -2.43 -11.64 8.57
C ALA A 129 -1.82 -11.47 9.97
N ARG A 130 -0.49 -11.62 10.12
CA ARG A 130 0.21 -11.35 11.39
C ARG A 130 0.20 -9.87 11.77
N ALA A 131 0.39 -8.98 10.79
CA ALA A 131 0.37 -7.54 11.03
C ALA A 131 -1.02 -7.03 11.45
N LEU A 132 -2.08 -7.65 10.92
CA LEU A 132 -3.48 -7.30 11.22
C LEU A 132 -4.03 -8.01 12.46
N ALA A 133 -3.32 -9.01 13.01
CA ALA A 133 -3.79 -9.74 14.19
C ALA A 133 -4.02 -8.80 15.39
N GLY A 134 -5.22 -8.87 15.99
CA GLY A 134 -5.61 -8.03 17.12
C GLY A 134 -5.89 -6.57 16.80
N LYS A 135 -5.93 -6.19 15.50
CA LYS A 135 -6.35 -4.85 15.09
C LYS A 135 -7.86 -4.80 14.84
N THR A 136 -8.44 -3.63 15.00
CA THR A 136 -9.87 -3.37 14.72
C THR A 136 -10.08 -2.73 13.35
N ALA A 137 -9.05 -2.04 12.84
CA ALA A 137 -9.07 -1.42 11.54
C ALA A 137 -7.69 -1.40 10.88
N TRP A 138 -7.69 -1.32 9.56
CA TRP A 138 -6.50 -1.04 8.78
C TRP A 138 -6.74 0.02 7.71
N VAL A 139 -5.70 0.77 7.43
CA VAL A 139 -5.68 1.85 6.44
C VAL A 139 -4.85 1.42 5.24
N THR A 140 -5.28 1.81 4.04
CA THR A 140 -4.55 1.59 2.79
C THR A 140 -4.48 2.86 1.96
N GLY A 141 -3.48 3.00 1.10
CA GLY A 141 -3.34 4.11 0.15
C GLY A 141 -4.07 3.91 -1.17
N LEU A 142 -5.15 3.12 -1.19
CA LEU A 142 -5.87 2.85 -2.43
C LEU A 142 -6.64 4.08 -2.93
N ARG A 143 -6.56 4.32 -4.25
CA ARG A 143 -7.34 5.34 -4.97
C ARG A 143 -8.27 4.69 -5.99
N ARG A 144 -9.41 5.32 -6.24
CA ARG A 144 -10.38 4.84 -7.24
C ARG A 144 -9.78 4.77 -8.64
N GLU A 145 -8.99 5.76 -9.01
CA GLU A 145 -8.36 5.85 -10.34
C GLU A 145 -7.28 4.79 -10.62
N GLN A 146 -6.77 4.08 -9.61
CA GLN A 146 -5.67 3.14 -9.80
C GLN A 146 -6.04 1.88 -10.59
N SER A 147 -7.32 1.55 -10.70
CA SER A 147 -7.77 0.36 -11.42
C SER A 147 -9.24 0.44 -11.77
N THR A 148 -9.60 0.02 -12.98
CA THR A 148 -10.99 -0.11 -13.43
C THR A 148 -11.79 -1.15 -12.61
N THR A 149 -11.10 -2.06 -11.93
CA THR A 149 -11.71 -3.06 -11.03
C THR A 149 -12.08 -2.50 -9.65
N ARG A 150 -11.79 -1.22 -9.38
CA ARG A 150 -11.98 -0.56 -8.06
C ARG A 150 -13.14 0.45 -8.04
N THR A 151 -14.03 0.41 -9.02
CA THR A 151 -15.17 1.35 -9.13
C THR A 151 -16.09 1.35 -7.90
N ASP A 152 -16.31 0.19 -7.29
CA ASP A 152 -17.22 -0.01 -6.15
C ASP A 152 -16.53 0.09 -4.78
N MET A 153 -15.27 0.55 -4.75
CA MET A 153 -14.53 0.71 -3.50
C MET A 153 -15.09 1.87 -2.69
N GLN A 154 -15.25 1.64 -1.39
CA GLN A 154 -15.72 2.65 -0.44
C GLN A 154 -14.54 3.21 0.38
N GLU A 155 -14.71 4.41 0.91
CA GLU A 155 -13.75 5.03 1.82
C GLU A 155 -13.63 4.25 3.14
N GLN A 156 -14.75 3.67 3.59
CA GLN A 156 -14.83 2.74 4.71
C GLN A 156 -15.59 1.51 4.24
N GLU A 157 -15.03 0.33 4.43
CA GLU A 157 -15.65 -0.94 4.07
C GLU A 157 -15.28 -2.04 5.08
N TRP A 158 -16.15 -3.05 5.22
CA TRP A 158 -15.83 -4.25 5.98
C TRP A 158 -14.95 -5.18 5.14
N ASP A 159 -13.77 -5.46 5.62
CA ASP A 159 -12.87 -6.45 5.03
C ASP A 159 -13.19 -7.84 5.60
N ALA A 160 -14.08 -8.55 4.93
CA ALA A 160 -14.52 -9.87 5.35
C ALA A 160 -13.37 -10.93 5.34
N GLY A 161 -12.36 -10.72 4.48
CA GLY A 161 -11.21 -11.62 4.39
C GLY A 161 -10.30 -11.54 5.61
N ASN A 162 -10.19 -10.36 6.20
CA ASN A 162 -9.36 -10.10 7.38
C ASN A 162 -10.19 -9.89 8.66
N GLY A 163 -11.51 -9.74 8.56
CA GLY A 163 -12.41 -9.63 9.71
C GLY A 163 -12.33 -8.30 10.46
N LEU A 164 -12.04 -7.19 9.77
CA LEU A 164 -11.89 -5.85 10.36
C LEU A 164 -12.34 -4.74 9.42
N GLN A 165 -12.46 -3.52 9.95
CA GLN A 165 -12.75 -2.35 9.13
C GLN A 165 -11.54 -1.98 8.27
N LYS A 166 -11.78 -1.63 7.02
CA LYS A 166 -10.77 -1.15 6.08
C LYS A 166 -11.12 0.28 5.65
N PHE A 167 -10.10 1.13 5.65
CA PHE A 167 -10.24 2.53 5.27
C PHE A 167 -9.29 2.89 4.13
N ASN A 168 -9.81 3.69 3.18
CA ASN A 168 -9.11 4.16 2.00
C ASN A 168 -9.13 5.70 1.97
N PRO A 169 -8.35 6.41 2.80
CA PRO A 169 -8.48 7.86 2.97
C PRO A 169 -8.14 8.69 1.72
N LEU A 170 -7.40 8.10 0.78
CA LEU A 170 -7.05 8.75 -0.49
C LEU A 170 -7.98 8.35 -1.65
N LEU A 171 -9.12 7.70 -1.37
CA LEU A 171 -10.00 7.15 -2.40
C LEU A 171 -10.40 8.17 -3.48
N ALA A 172 -10.65 9.42 -3.09
CA ALA A 172 -11.07 10.50 -3.98
C ALA A 172 -9.91 11.33 -4.57
N TRP A 173 -8.65 11.03 -4.21
CA TRP A 173 -7.48 11.74 -4.73
C TRP A 173 -7.13 11.26 -6.13
N SER A 174 -6.77 12.21 -7.00
CA SER A 174 -6.14 11.90 -8.29
C SER A 174 -4.64 11.66 -8.12
N GLU A 175 -4.02 10.99 -9.09
CA GLU A 175 -2.56 10.84 -9.15
C GLU A 175 -1.83 12.19 -9.14
N LYS A 176 -2.37 13.16 -9.88
CA LYS A 176 -1.84 14.52 -9.93
C LYS A 176 -1.83 15.19 -8.55
N GLU A 177 -2.85 14.98 -7.74
CA GLU A 177 -2.94 15.53 -6.39
C GLU A 177 -1.94 14.86 -5.43
N VAL A 178 -1.75 13.55 -5.55
CA VAL A 178 -0.71 12.82 -4.80
C VAL A 178 0.66 13.42 -5.08
N TRP A 179 1.02 13.59 -6.36
CA TRP A 179 2.30 14.18 -6.74
C TRP A 179 2.43 15.66 -6.39
N ALA A 180 1.33 16.43 -6.44
CA ALA A 180 1.33 17.81 -5.98
C ALA A 180 1.65 17.91 -4.49
N TYR A 181 1.08 17.04 -3.66
CA TYR A 181 1.38 16.94 -2.24
C TYR A 181 2.84 16.57 -1.99
N ILE A 182 3.32 15.48 -2.60
CA ILE A 182 4.69 14.98 -2.45
C ILE A 182 5.71 16.09 -2.76
N LYS A 183 5.52 16.79 -3.88
CA LYS A 183 6.44 17.87 -4.32
C LYS A 183 6.38 19.08 -3.41
N ALA A 184 5.17 19.51 -3.02
CA ALA A 184 5.02 20.71 -2.19
C ALA A 184 5.58 20.54 -0.77
N LEU A 185 5.49 19.32 -0.21
CA LEU A 185 5.89 19.00 1.16
C LEU A 185 7.26 18.30 1.25
N ASN A 186 7.94 18.06 0.12
CA ASN A 186 9.19 17.30 0.07
C ASN A 186 9.07 15.90 0.70
N VAL A 187 7.97 15.22 0.47
CA VAL A 187 7.76 13.87 0.98
C VAL A 187 8.71 12.90 0.27
N PRO A 188 9.44 12.03 0.99
CA PRO A 188 10.25 10.99 0.36
C PRO A 188 9.39 10.05 -0.50
N TYR A 189 9.88 9.68 -1.68
CA TYR A 189 9.21 8.74 -2.56
C TYR A 189 10.20 7.81 -3.27
N ASN A 190 9.71 6.71 -3.81
CA ASN A 190 10.55 5.71 -4.46
C ASN A 190 11.12 6.22 -5.78
N ALA A 191 12.45 6.25 -5.92
CA ALA A 191 13.16 6.73 -7.11
C ALA A 191 12.78 5.98 -8.40
N LEU A 192 12.22 4.77 -8.31
CA LEU A 192 11.71 4.06 -9.48
C LEU A 192 10.56 4.79 -10.18
N HIS A 193 9.81 5.65 -9.47
CA HIS A 193 8.77 6.47 -10.11
C HIS A 193 9.36 7.38 -11.21
N ASP A 194 10.56 7.91 -11.01
CA ASP A 194 11.27 8.73 -12.00
C ASP A 194 11.81 7.91 -13.19
N GLN A 195 11.77 6.58 -13.08
CA GLN A 195 12.23 5.62 -14.08
C GLN A 195 11.06 4.90 -14.77
N HIS A 196 9.88 5.51 -14.80
CA HIS A 196 8.67 4.97 -15.43
C HIS A 196 8.10 3.70 -14.76
N TYR A 197 8.20 3.61 -13.43
CA TYR A 197 7.54 2.58 -12.63
C TYR A 197 6.36 3.19 -11.85
N PRO A 198 5.18 3.38 -12.46
CA PRO A 198 4.03 3.98 -11.75
C PRO A 198 3.42 3.05 -10.69
N SER A 199 3.65 1.75 -10.80
CA SER A 199 3.19 0.74 -9.83
C SER A 199 4.34 -0.18 -9.47
N ILE A 200 4.77 -0.15 -8.21
CA ILE A 200 5.96 -0.87 -7.72
C ILE A 200 5.52 -2.04 -6.84
N GLY A 201 6.21 -3.17 -6.97
CA GLY A 201 6.07 -4.35 -6.12
C GLY A 201 7.38 -5.08 -6.00
N CYS A 202 7.37 -6.42 -5.87
CA CYS A 202 8.60 -7.20 -5.91
C CYS A 202 9.37 -6.96 -7.21
N ALA A 203 10.69 -6.85 -7.14
CA ALA A 203 11.56 -6.59 -8.29
C ALA A 203 11.30 -7.54 -9.47
N PRO A 204 11.23 -8.88 -9.29
CA PRO A 204 10.97 -9.79 -10.41
C PRO A 204 9.53 -9.72 -10.95
N CYS A 205 8.61 -9.02 -10.27
CA CYS A 205 7.20 -8.90 -10.67
C CYS A 205 6.85 -7.49 -11.16
N THR A 206 7.85 -6.66 -11.42
CA THR A 206 7.66 -5.26 -11.80
C THR A 206 8.66 -4.86 -12.86
N ARG A 207 8.20 -4.18 -13.92
CA ARG A 207 9.04 -3.51 -14.92
C ARG A 207 8.60 -2.06 -15.11
N ALA A 208 9.46 -1.27 -15.72
CA ALA A 208 9.07 0.03 -16.25
C ALA A 208 8.01 -0.13 -17.35
N ILE A 209 7.20 0.89 -17.54
CA ILE A 209 6.22 0.96 -18.64
C ILE A 209 6.66 1.97 -19.69
N ALA A 210 6.22 1.77 -20.94
CA ALA A 210 6.37 2.77 -22.00
C ALA A 210 5.30 3.87 -21.84
N VAL A 211 5.56 5.02 -22.46
CA VAL A 211 4.59 6.12 -22.49
C VAL A 211 3.31 5.65 -23.19
N GLY A 212 2.18 5.81 -22.52
CA GLY A 212 0.86 5.39 -23.03
C GLY A 212 0.44 3.95 -22.66
N GLU A 213 1.32 3.16 -22.02
CA GLU A 213 0.88 1.89 -21.42
C GLU A 213 0.01 2.13 -20.17
N ASP A 214 -0.86 1.16 -19.87
CA ASP A 214 -1.64 1.17 -18.61
C ASP A 214 -0.72 1.24 -17.39
N VAL A 215 -1.13 1.98 -16.36
CA VAL A 215 -0.37 2.18 -15.10
C VAL A 215 0.07 0.86 -14.45
N ARG A 216 -0.69 -0.22 -14.63
CA ARG A 216 -0.38 -1.55 -14.12
C ARG A 216 0.23 -2.49 -15.15
N ALA A 217 0.50 -2.06 -16.38
CA ALA A 217 1.09 -2.88 -17.44
C ALA A 217 2.42 -3.52 -17.00
N GLY A 218 3.20 -2.81 -16.20
CA GLY A 218 4.46 -3.29 -15.62
C GLY A 218 4.32 -4.37 -14.54
N ARG A 219 3.12 -4.61 -13.99
CA ARG A 219 2.89 -5.62 -12.95
C ARG A 219 2.56 -6.97 -13.59
N TRP A 220 3.28 -8.02 -13.20
CA TRP A 220 3.10 -9.37 -13.76
C TRP A 220 2.91 -9.32 -15.27
N TRP A 221 3.82 -8.65 -15.98
CA TRP A 221 3.71 -8.31 -17.42
C TRP A 221 3.56 -9.53 -18.33
N TRP A 222 3.86 -10.73 -17.83
CA TRP A 222 3.69 -12.01 -18.51
C TRP A 222 2.28 -12.63 -18.36
N GLU A 223 1.39 -12.01 -17.57
CA GLU A 223 0.02 -12.47 -17.36
C GLU A 223 -0.99 -11.58 -18.11
N ASN A 224 -2.17 -12.14 -18.40
CA ASN A 224 -3.27 -11.38 -18.96
C ASN A 224 -3.77 -10.32 -17.95
N PRO A 225 -4.26 -9.15 -18.42
CA PRO A 225 -4.69 -8.05 -17.56
C PRO A 225 -5.69 -8.43 -16.47
N GLU A 226 -6.63 -9.33 -16.77
CA GLU A 226 -7.66 -9.83 -15.86
C GLU A 226 -7.12 -10.58 -14.64
N ASN A 227 -5.88 -11.10 -14.71
CA ASN A 227 -5.24 -11.86 -13.65
C ASN A 227 -4.28 -11.03 -12.77
N LYS A 228 -4.09 -9.75 -13.10
CA LYS A 228 -3.06 -8.88 -12.49
C LYS A 228 -3.46 -8.31 -11.12
N GLU A 229 -3.96 -9.17 -10.21
CA GLU A 229 -4.22 -8.80 -8.82
C GLU A 229 -3.47 -9.70 -7.84
N CYS A 230 -2.96 -9.12 -6.75
CA CYS A 230 -2.13 -9.86 -5.79
C CYS A 230 -2.92 -10.53 -4.65
N GLY A 231 -4.22 -10.38 -4.61
CA GLY A 231 -5.08 -10.92 -3.55
C GLY A 231 -5.06 -10.19 -2.21
N LEU A 232 -4.17 -9.21 -2.00
CA LEU A 232 -4.15 -8.40 -0.76
C LEU A 232 -5.45 -7.63 -0.52
N HIS A 233 -6.15 -7.27 -1.60
CA HIS A 233 -7.36 -6.48 -1.58
C HIS A 233 -8.54 -7.19 -2.28
N ALA A 234 -8.45 -8.52 -2.42
CA ALA A 234 -9.51 -9.31 -3.05
C ALA A 234 -10.77 -9.25 -2.18
N LYS A 235 -11.91 -8.87 -2.78
CA LYS A 235 -13.21 -8.94 -2.10
C LYS A 235 -13.59 -10.41 -1.91
N VAL A 236 -13.81 -10.82 -0.67
CA VAL A 236 -14.48 -12.10 -0.36
C VAL A 236 -15.97 -11.79 -0.36
N SER A 237 -16.67 -12.20 -1.42
CA SER A 237 -18.12 -12.04 -1.52
C SER A 237 -18.84 -12.95 -0.51
N GLY A 238 -19.76 -12.39 0.29
CA GLY A 238 -20.74 -13.16 1.05
C GLY A 238 -20.64 -13.18 2.57
N LEU A 239 -19.71 -12.47 3.21
CA LEU A 239 -19.67 -12.35 4.67
C LEU A 239 -20.10 -10.94 5.09
N THR A 240 -21.19 -10.85 5.86
CA THR A 240 -21.63 -9.62 6.51
C THR A 240 -20.86 -9.39 7.80
N PRO A 241 -20.64 -8.11 8.23
CA PRO A 241 -20.02 -7.81 9.52
C PRO A 241 -20.84 -8.41 10.66
N PRO A 242 -20.21 -8.86 11.75
CA PRO A 242 -20.92 -9.17 12.99
C PRO A 242 -21.67 -7.94 13.49
N LYS A 243 -22.89 -8.13 14.01
CA LYS A 243 -23.71 -7.08 14.61
C LYS A 243 -23.11 -6.56 15.89
#